data_8ff447931b947617847a25f8e1f6024c
#
_entry.id   8ff447931b947617847a25f8e1f6024c
#
_cell.length_a   1.000
_cell.length_b   1.000
_cell.length_c   1.000
_cell.angle_alpha   90.00
_cell.angle_beta   90.00
_cell.angle_gamma   90.00
#
_symmetry.space_group_name_H-M   'P 1'
#
loop_
_entity.id
_entity.type
_entity.pdbx_description
1 polymer ?
#
loop_
_entity_poly.entity_id
_entity_poly.type
_entity_poly.pdbx_seq_one_letter_code
_entity_poly.pdbx_strand_id
1 'polypeptide(L)'
;MAVKLLWYLTSPDGPYPWLESGQWDTDYEHLQQIAITADRLGFYGSLMGTSEYETLAVAASLIPFTERLKFLVPQHPGEVQPAVLAKYAQTFDAFSKGRLLFNVVNGNDKGLAALGIHYTHDERYDFSKEYWNAFQQNYLGDTSGFEGEFIQIAPRLEGGSPMSKWRGPTQKQGVPLWGAGTSAKGVQHSVELLDVYLSFANTPPLLGKKFSKVAAEAAKIGRTLEFGTRLQIIVRETEEEARMCQRNLNNFFNFSWSG
;
A
#
# COMPACT_ATOMS: atom_id res chain seq x y z
N MET A 1 -6.32 19.08 12.24
CA MET A 1 -6.10 18.07 11.18
C MET A 1 -7.06 16.92 11.44
N ALA A 2 -7.85 16.49 10.45
CA ALA A 2 -8.75 15.35 10.63
C ALA A 2 -7.95 14.04 10.54
N VAL A 3 -8.26 13.06 11.39
CA VAL A 3 -7.65 11.74 11.35
C VAL A 3 -8.25 10.95 10.18
N LYS A 4 -7.41 10.35 9.34
CA LYS A 4 -7.82 9.45 8.27
C LYS A 4 -7.85 8.02 8.81
N LEU A 5 -9.01 7.39 8.85
CA LEU A 5 -9.18 6.00 9.27
C LEU A 5 -9.30 5.11 8.04
N LEU A 6 -8.48 4.05 7.98
CA LEU A 6 -8.56 3.02 6.97
C LEU A 6 -8.91 1.69 7.61
N TRP A 7 -9.83 0.95 7.00
CA TRP A 7 -10.09 -0.43 7.39
C TRP A 7 -9.12 -1.37 6.67
N TYR A 8 -8.72 -2.45 7.33
CA TYR A 8 -7.88 -3.47 6.70
C TYR A 8 -8.77 -4.52 6.06
N LEU A 9 -8.83 -4.53 4.74
CA LEU A 9 -9.56 -5.51 3.94
C LEU A 9 -8.61 -6.64 3.60
N THR A 10 -8.83 -7.81 4.19
CA THR A 10 -7.89 -8.94 4.10
C THR A 10 -8.59 -10.25 3.74
N SER A 11 -7.85 -11.13 3.06
CA SER A 11 -8.16 -12.53 2.87
C SER A 11 -6.86 -13.34 3.04
N PRO A 12 -6.85 -14.41 3.87
CA PRO A 12 -7.96 -14.85 4.72
C PRO A 12 -8.26 -13.85 5.86
N ASP A 13 -9.49 -13.85 6.35
CA ASP A 13 -9.94 -13.11 7.53
C ASP A 13 -10.39 -14.09 8.62
N GLY A 14 -10.72 -13.59 9.81
CA GLY A 14 -11.20 -14.41 10.91
C GLY A 14 -10.60 -14.03 12.26
N PRO A 15 -11.02 -14.71 13.35
CA PRO A 15 -10.50 -14.45 14.70
C PRO A 15 -9.01 -14.77 14.84
N TYR A 16 -8.50 -15.71 14.05
CA TYR A 16 -7.10 -16.12 14.00
C TYR A 16 -6.71 -16.43 12.54
N PRO A 17 -6.63 -15.42 11.65
CA PRO A 17 -6.49 -15.65 10.21
C PRO A 17 -5.14 -16.27 9.80
N TRP A 18 -4.16 -16.34 10.71
CA TRP A 18 -2.88 -17.05 10.51
C TRP A 18 -2.95 -18.56 10.83
N LEU A 19 -4.11 -19.06 11.30
CA LEU A 19 -4.38 -20.47 11.56
C LEU A 19 -5.55 -20.92 10.70
N GLU A 20 -5.40 -22.04 10.00
CA GLU A 20 -6.46 -22.60 9.17
C GLU A 20 -7.77 -22.79 9.96
N SER A 21 -7.69 -23.24 11.23
CA SER A 21 -8.85 -23.41 12.11
C SER A 21 -9.50 -22.09 12.58
N GLY A 22 -8.84 -20.97 12.38
CA GLY A 22 -9.31 -19.64 12.79
C GLY A 22 -9.66 -18.74 11.61
N GLN A 23 -9.61 -19.26 10.39
CA GLN A 23 -10.03 -18.55 9.20
C GLN A 23 -11.53 -18.69 8.96
N TRP A 24 -12.13 -17.59 8.49
CA TRP A 24 -13.45 -17.63 7.87
C TRP A 24 -13.31 -17.94 6.37
N ASP A 25 -14.35 -18.46 5.79
CA ASP A 25 -14.47 -18.54 4.33
C ASP A 25 -14.64 -17.09 3.80
N THR A 26 -13.55 -16.57 3.28
CA THR A 26 -13.48 -15.19 2.80
C THR A 26 -13.62 -15.17 1.30
N ASP A 27 -14.85 -15.33 0.83
CA ASP A 27 -15.21 -15.18 -0.57
C ASP A 27 -15.30 -13.69 -0.99
N TYR A 28 -15.61 -13.47 -2.24
CA TYR A 28 -15.75 -12.14 -2.80
C TYR A 28 -16.88 -11.33 -2.14
N GLU A 29 -17.99 -12.00 -1.80
CA GLU A 29 -19.14 -11.37 -1.15
C GLU A 29 -18.78 -10.84 0.23
N HIS A 30 -17.92 -11.55 0.98
CA HIS A 30 -17.40 -11.08 2.27
C HIS A 30 -16.59 -9.78 2.09
N LEU A 31 -15.63 -9.76 1.15
CA LEU A 31 -14.81 -8.58 0.86
C LEU A 31 -15.66 -7.38 0.42
N GLN A 32 -16.67 -7.63 -0.40
CA GLN A 32 -17.62 -6.62 -0.87
C GLN A 32 -18.44 -6.02 0.28
N GLN A 33 -18.97 -6.85 1.17
CA GLN A 33 -19.76 -6.39 2.32
C GLN A 33 -18.94 -5.51 3.25
N ILE A 34 -17.68 -5.87 3.52
CA ILE A 34 -16.78 -5.06 4.33
C ILE A 34 -16.51 -3.71 3.65
N ALA A 35 -16.20 -3.70 2.35
CA ALA A 35 -15.94 -2.47 1.62
C ALA A 35 -17.16 -1.52 1.62
N ILE A 36 -18.37 -2.04 1.36
CA ILE A 36 -19.62 -1.28 1.42
C ILE A 36 -19.84 -0.71 2.83
N THR A 37 -19.61 -1.51 3.86
CA THR A 37 -19.78 -1.10 5.24
C THR A 37 -18.79 0.00 5.62
N ALA A 38 -17.53 -0.16 5.27
CA ALA A 38 -16.48 0.84 5.52
C ALA A 38 -16.80 2.17 4.80
N ASP A 39 -17.27 2.12 3.56
CA ASP A 39 -17.68 3.32 2.81
C ASP A 39 -18.87 4.03 3.48
N ARG A 40 -19.89 3.30 3.87
CA ARG A 40 -21.09 3.84 4.56
C ARG A 40 -20.75 4.46 5.91
N LEU A 41 -19.86 3.85 6.68
CA LEU A 41 -19.41 4.35 7.97
C LEU A 41 -18.45 5.53 7.86
N GLY A 42 -18.05 5.93 6.65
CA GLY A 42 -17.22 7.10 6.42
C GLY A 42 -15.73 6.89 6.66
N PHE A 43 -15.25 5.66 6.55
CA PHE A 43 -13.80 5.41 6.52
C PHE A 43 -13.18 6.15 5.33
N TYR A 44 -11.98 6.68 5.52
CA TYR A 44 -11.24 7.35 4.46
C TYR A 44 -10.87 6.39 3.33
N GLY A 45 -10.56 5.14 3.68
CA GLY A 45 -10.17 4.13 2.71
C GLY A 45 -10.06 2.73 3.32
N SER A 46 -9.64 1.80 2.48
CA SER A 46 -9.26 0.45 2.88
C SER A 46 -7.81 0.18 2.51
N LEU A 47 -7.04 -0.39 3.43
CA LEU A 47 -5.77 -1.02 3.10
C LEU A 47 -6.07 -2.45 2.61
N MET A 48 -5.70 -2.72 1.36
CA MET A 48 -5.86 -4.03 0.77
C MET A 48 -4.76 -4.97 1.28
N GLY A 49 -5.12 -6.12 1.79
CA GLY A 49 -4.16 -7.03 2.44
C GLY A 49 -4.41 -8.49 2.11
N THR A 50 -4.92 -8.76 0.94
CA THR A 50 -5.18 -10.14 0.51
C THR A 50 -3.87 -10.85 0.19
N SER A 51 -3.72 -12.09 0.69
CA SER A 51 -2.61 -12.96 0.33
C SER A 51 -2.99 -13.99 -0.74
N GLU A 52 -4.28 -14.19 -0.97
CA GLU A 52 -4.84 -15.18 -1.90
C GLU A 52 -5.20 -14.57 -3.26
N TYR A 53 -5.45 -13.26 -3.28
CA TYR A 53 -5.92 -12.55 -4.47
C TYR A 53 -4.98 -11.40 -4.83
N GLU A 54 -4.94 -11.08 -6.11
CA GLU A 54 -4.25 -9.88 -6.58
C GLU A 54 -5.02 -8.61 -6.14
N THR A 55 -4.35 -7.74 -5.39
CA THR A 55 -4.98 -6.66 -4.64
C THR A 55 -5.56 -5.55 -5.50
N LEU A 56 -4.94 -5.24 -6.65
CA LEU A 56 -5.46 -4.21 -7.56
C LEU A 56 -6.73 -4.71 -8.28
N ALA A 57 -6.80 -5.99 -8.62
CA ALA A 57 -7.98 -6.61 -9.22
C ALA A 57 -9.15 -6.60 -8.23
N VAL A 58 -8.91 -7.00 -6.97
CA VAL A 58 -9.92 -6.94 -5.91
C VAL A 58 -10.40 -5.49 -5.70
N ALA A 59 -9.48 -4.54 -5.56
CA ALA A 59 -9.85 -3.13 -5.38
C ALA A 59 -10.68 -2.61 -6.56
N ALA A 60 -10.31 -2.96 -7.80
CA ALA A 60 -11.05 -2.56 -8.99
C ALA A 60 -12.47 -3.13 -9.02
N SER A 61 -12.65 -4.39 -8.60
CA SER A 61 -13.98 -5.02 -8.54
C SER A 61 -14.92 -4.38 -7.51
N LEU A 62 -14.38 -3.68 -6.51
CA LEU A 62 -15.13 -3.00 -5.45
C LEU A 62 -15.54 -1.56 -5.80
N ILE A 63 -15.01 -1.01 -6.90
CA ILE A 63 -15.34 0.36 -7.34
C ILE A 63 -16.86 0.59 -7.50
N PRO A 64 -17.63 -0.31 -8.15
CA PRO A 64 -19.06 -0.10 -8.37
C PRO A 64 -19.91 -0.11 -7.10
N PHE A 65 -19.40 -0.67 -6.02
CA PHE A 65 -20.12 -0.87 -4.75
C PHE A 65 -19.82 0.19 -3.70
N THR A 66 -18.91 1.12 -4.00
CA THR A 66 -18.42 2.15 -3.08
C THR A 66 -18.39 3.52 -3.77
N GLU A 67 -18.60 4.60 -3.01
CA GLU A 67 -18.65 5.95 -3.55
C GLU A 67 -17.43 6.80 -3.17
N ARG A 68 -16.96 6.69 -1.93
CA ARG A 68 -15.93 7.56 -1.34
C ARG A 68 -14.70 6.81 -0.88
N LEU A 69 -14.86 5.53 -0.56
CA LEU A 69 -13.78 4.69 -0.02
C LEU A 69 -12.58 4.71 -0.97
N LYS A 70 -11.43 5.12 -0.46
CA LYS A 70 -10.17 5.04 -1.19
C LYS A 70 -9.55 3.65 -1.01
N PHE A 71 -8.77 3.23 -1.97
CA PHE A 71 -8.13 1.91 -1.98
C PHE A 71 -6.61 2.10 -1.88
N LEU A 72 -6.04 1.75 -0.73
CA LEU A 72 -4.60 1.71 -0.52
C LEU A 72 -4.09 0.33 -0.92
N VAL A 73 -3.61 0.23 -2.15
CA VAL A 73 -3.21 -1.03 -2.81
C VAL A 73 -1.73 -1.28 -2.59
N PRO A 74 -1.33 -2.38 -1.93
CA PRO A 74 0.07 -2.77 -1.87
C PRO A 74 0.59 -3.12 -3.25
N GLN A 75 1.78 -2.64 -3.56
CA GLN A 75 2.46 -2.94 -4.82
C GLN A 75 3.95 -3.12 -4.58
N HIS A 76 4.50 -4.23 -5.04
CA HIS A 76 5.94 -4.43 -5.09
C HIS A 76 6.51 -3.86 -6.40
N PRO A 77 7.53 -3.00 -6.33
CA PRO A 77 8.25 -2.60 -7.53
C PRO A 77 8.80 -3.82 -8.27
N GLY A 78 8.51 -3.91 -9.57
CA GLY A 78 8.98 -5.00 -10.42
C GLY A 78 7.97 -6.14 -10.67
N GLU A 79 6.89 -6.27 -9.91
CA GLU A 79 5.81 -7.23 -10.24
C GLU A 79 5.19 -6.95 -11.61
N VAL A 80 5.03 -5.67 -11.91
CA VAL A 80 4.50 -5.18 -13.18
C VAL A 80 5.41 -4.06 -13.68
N GLN A 81 5.63 -3.95 -14.98
CA GLN A 81 6.42 -2.85 -15.54
C GLN A 81 5.76 -1.49 -15.20
N PRO A 82 6.52 -0.45 -14.78
CA PRO A 82 5.96 0.80 -14.28
C PRO A 82 5.05 1.52 -15.27
N ALA A 83 5.35 1.46 -16.58
CA ALA A 83 4.49 2.00 -17.61
C ALA A 83 3.16 1.25 -17.73
N VAL A 84 3.16 -0.08 -17.54
CA VAL A 84 1.94 -0.90 -17.55
C VAL A 84 1.10 -0.60 -16.30
N LEU A 85 1.74 -0.52 -15.13
CA LEU A 85 1.06 -0.14 -13.88
C LEU A 85 0.44 1.26 -13.99
N ALA A 86 1.13 2.21 -14.63
CA ALA A 86 0.60 3.55 -14.85
C ALA A 86 -0.68 3.53 -15.69
N LYS A 87 -0.76 2.66 -16.71
CA LYS A 87 -1.99 2.48 -17.50
C LYS A 87 -3.12 1.85 -16.68
N TYR A 88 -2.82 0.87 -15.83
CA TYR A 88 -3.80 0.28 -14.91
C TYR A 88 -4.32 1.33 -13.93
N ALA A 89 -3.42 2.11 -13.33
CA ALA A 89 -3.77 3.17 -12.40
C ALA A 89 -4.64 4.27 -13.06
N GLN A 90 -4.34 4.68 -14.28
CA GLN A 90 -5.20 5.63 -15.03
C GLN A 90 -6.60 5.07 -15.26
N THR A 91 -6.72 3.78 -15.57
CA THR A 91 -8.01 3.11 -15.76
C THR A 91 -8.78 3.03 -14.45
N PHE A 92 -8.11 2.56 -13.40
CA PHE A 92 -8.69 2.47 -12.06
C PHE A 92 -9.21 3.84 -11.59
N ASP A 93 -8.37 4.86 -11.69
CA ASP A 93 -8.71 6.22 -11.25
C ASP A 93 -9.82 6.85 -12.08
N ALA A 94 -9.88 6.58 -13.38
CA ALA A 94 -10.98 7.03 -14.20
C ALA A 94 -12.32 6.44 -13.74
N PHE A 95 -12.35 5.16 -13.38
CA PHE A 95 -13.57 4.49 -12.94
C PHE A 95 -13.92 4.82 -11.49
N SER A 96 -12.91 4.94 -10.63
CA SER A 96 -13.08 5.25 -9.22
C SER A 96 -13.18 6.75 -8.91
N LYS A 97 -12.95 7.64 -9.89
CA LYS A 97 -12.89 9.10 -9.72
C LYS A 97 -11.77 9.54 -8.76
N GLY A 98 -10.56 8.93 -8.92
CA GLY A 98 -9.36 9.31 -8.18
C GLY A 98 -9.27 8.73 -6.76
N ARG A 99 -9.70 7.48 -6.58
CA ARG A 99 -9.69 6.80 -5.27
C ARG A 99 -8.52 5.83 -5.07
N LEU A 100 -7.57 5.75 -6.00
CA LEU A 100 -6.39 4.90 -5.88
C LEU A 100 -5.32 5.56 -5.00
N LEU A 101 -4.73 4.77 -4.12
CA LEU A 101 -3.52 5.06 -3.36
C LEU A 101 -2.61 3.83 -3.47
N PHE A 102 -1.30 4.01 -3.56
CA PHE A 102 -0.38 2.88 -3.49
C PHE A 102 0.33 2.79 -2.15
N ASN A 103 0.38 1.58 -1.60
CA ASN A 103 1.28 1.22 -0.52
C ASN A 103 2.54 0.60 -1.12
N VAL A 104 3.62 1.35 -1.11
CA VAL A 104 4.94 0.93 -1.61
C VAL A 104 5.52 -0.14 -0.69
N VAL A 105 5.62 -1.36 -1.18
CA VAL A 105 6.13 -2.51 -0.42
C VAL A 105 7.44 -2.97 -1.02
N ASN A 106 8.55 -2.63 -0.37
CA ASN A 106 9.88 -3.03 -0.86
C ASN A 106 10.24 -4.49 -0.54
N GLY A 107 9.35 -5.20 0.17
CA GLY A 107 9.45 -6.63 0.40
C GLY A 107 10.67 -7.10 1.19
N ASN A 108 10.92 -8.39 1.12
CA ASN A 108 12.11 -9.05 1.64
C ASN A 108 12.72 -9.97 0.56
N ASP A 109 13.97 -10.39 0.75
CA ASP A 109 14.74 -11.11 -0.26
C ASP A 109 14.03 -12.38 -0.75
N LYS A 110 13.47 -13.18 0.16
CA LYS A 110 12.81 -14.44 -0.17
C LYS A 110 11.50 -14.23 -0.94
N GLY A 111 10.68 -13.29 -0.50
CA GLY A 111 9.40 -12.98 -1.14
C GLY A 111 9.60 -12.43 -2.54
N LEU A 112 10.55 -11.51 -2.71
CA LEU A 112 10.85 -10.92 -4.01
C LEU A 112 11.49 -11.92 -4.98
N ALA A 113 12.35 -12.81 -4.49
CA ALA A 113 12.95 -13.86 -5.32
C ALA A 113 11.88 -14.81 -5.90
N ALA A 114 10.79 -15.08 -5.17
CA ALA A 114 9.66 -15.85 -5.68
C ALA A 114 8.91 -15.14 -6.81
N LEU A 115 9.03 -13.81 -6.91
CA LEU A 115 8.49 -12.99 -8.00
C LEU A 115 9.51 -12.73 -9.12
N GLY A 116 10.69 -13.34 -9.06
CA GLY A 116 11.75 -13.14 -10.05
C GLY A 116 12.55 -11.83 -9.86
N ILE A 117 12.46 -11.20 -8.69
CA ILE A 117 13.13 -9.93 -8.37
C ILE A 117 14.32 -10.22 -7.44
N HIS A 118 15.53 -9.98 -7.93
CA HIS A 118 16.78 -10.40 -7.30
C HIS A 118 17.71 -9.21 -7.00
N TYR A 119 17.26 -8.27 -6.18
CA TYR A 119 18.07 -7.14 -5.73
C TYR A 119 18.49 -7.30 -4.27
N THR A 120 19.69 -6.84 -3.94
CA THR A 120 20.13 -6.71 -2.55
C THR A 120 19.28 -5.70 -1.79
N HIS A 121 19.42 -5.66 -0.46
CA HIS A 121 18.64 -4.75 0.38
C HIS A 121 18.72 -3.30 -0.10
N ASP A 122 19.89 -2.77 -0.41
CA ASP A 122 20.05 -1.36 -0.78
C ASP A 122 19.64 -1.11 -2.25
N GLU A 123 20.02 -2.00 -3.16
CA GLU A 123 19.60 -1.94 -4.57
C GLU A 123 18.08 -1.93 -4.73
N ARG A 124 17.34 -2.65 -3.87
CA ARG A 124 15.88 -2.62 -3.89
C ARG A 124 15.29 -1.24 -3.68
N TYR A 125 15.89 -0.45 -2.79
CA TYR A 125 15.42 0.91 -2.55
C TYR A 125 15.77 1.84 -3.71
N ASP A 126 16.93 1.68 -4.34
CA ASP A 126 17.31 2.44 -5.51
C ASP A 126 16.43 2.08 -6.71
N PHE A 127 16.25 0.79 -6.98
CA PHE A 127 15.29 0.30 -7.97
C PHE A 127 13.86 0.79 -7.70
N SER A 128 13.38 0.70 -6.46
CA SER A 128 12.05 1.15 -6.08
C SER A 128 11.85 2.65 -6.34
N LYS A 129 12.83 3.47 -5.99
CA LYS A 129 12.77 4.91 -6.24
C LYS A 129 12.66 5.21 -7.74
N GLU A 130 13.49 4.55 -8.55
CA GLU A 130 13.47 4.71 -10.00
C GLU A 130 12.16 4.22 -10.61
N TYR A 131 11.67 3.05 -10.15
CA TYR A 131 10.40 2.46 -10.57
C TYR A 131 9.21 3.40 -10.34
N TRP A 132 9.08 3.98 -9.15
CA TRP A 132 7.98 4.86 -8.83
C TRP A 132 8.09 6.22 -9.52
N ASN A 133 9.28 6.73 -9.77
CA ASN A 133 9.48 7.91 -10.60
C ASN A 133 9.04 7.65 -12.05
N ALA A 134 9.44 6.53 -12.64
CA ALA A 134 8.99 6.12 -13.97
C ALA A 134 7.48 5.90 -14.01
N PHE A 135 6.89 5.29 -12.99
CA PHE A 135 5.45 5.14 -12.84
C PHE A 135 4.73 6.50 -12.83
N GLN A 136 5.13 7.42 -11.96
CA GLN A 136 4.48 8.73 -11.82
C GLN A 136 4.59 9.55 -13.11
N GLN A 137 5.76 9.55 -13.75
CA GLN A 137 5.98 10.21 -15.04
C GLN A 137 4.99 9.69 -16.10
N ASN A 138 4.88 8.37 -16.23
CA ASN A 138 3.96 7.74 -17.17
C ASN A 138 2.48 7.95 -16.80
N TYR A 139 2.14 7.89 -15.50
CA TYR A 139 0.79 8.15 -15.03
C TYR A 139 0.34 9.59 -15.33
N LEU A 140 1.23 10.56 -15.16
CA LEU A 140 0.95 11.97 -15.46
C LEU A 140 0.85 12.27 -16.96
N GLY A 141 1.18 11.31 -17.82
CA GLY A 141 1.01 11.42 -19.26
C GLY A 141 2.24 11.90 -20.02
N ASP A 142 3.40 11.94 -19.35
CA ASP A 142 4.65 12.21 -20.04
C ASP A 142 4.97 11.08 -21.03
N THR A 143 5.29 11.43 -22.26
CA THR A 143 5.57 10.51 -23.37
C THR A 143 7.05 10.51 -23.78
N SER A 144 7.90 11.27 -23.10
CA SER A 144 9.32 11.44 -23.47
C SER A 144 10.17 10.17 -23.28
N GLY A 145 9.62 9.16 -22.58
CA GLY A 145 10.35 7.97 -22.18
C GLY A 145 11.03 8.17 -20.83
N PHE A 146 11.68 7.12 -20.35
CA PHE A 146 12.41 7.13 -19.08
C PHE A 146 13.73 6.37 -19.25
N GLU A 147 14.84 7.00 -18.87
CA GLU A 147 16.17 6.39 -18.89
C GLU A 147 16.76 6.43 -17.47
N GLY A 148 16.86 5.26 -16.85
CA GLY A 148 17.45 5.06 -15.55
C GLY A 148 18.46 3.91 -15.55
N GLU A 149 18.99 3.59 -14.40
CA GLU A 149 19.92 2.48 -14.21
C GLU A 149 19.19 1.13 -14.33
N PHE A 150 17.99 1.05 -13.77
CA PHE A 150 17.19 -0.18 -13.68
C PHE A 150 16.04 -0.21 -14.68
N ILE A 151 15.49 0.95 -15.02
CA ILE A 151 14.28 1.08 -15.83
C ILE A 151 14.58 1.88 -17.09
N GLN A 152 14.23 1.29 -18.25
CA GLN A 152 14.32 1.96 -19.55
C GLN A 152 12.98 1.85 -20.26
N ILE A 153 12.38 2.98 -20.60
CA ILE A 153 11.10 3.07 -21.30
C ILE A 153 11.29 3.97 -22.51
N ALA A 154 11.07 3.42 -23.69
CA ALA A 154 11.16 4.20 -24.93
C ALA A 154 10.08 5.30 -24.99
N PRO A 155 10.36 6.45 -25.67
CA PRO A 155 9.35 7.46 -25.92
C PRO A 155 8.13 6.91 -26.65
N ARG A 156 6.95 7.38 -26.28
CA ARG A 156 5.71 7.04 -26.98
C ARG A 156 5.55 7.98 -28.17
N LEU A 157 5.57 7.43 -29.37
CA LEU A 157 5.44 8.20 -30.60
C LEU A 157 4.01 8.73 -30.80
N GLU A 158 3.88 9.98 -31.21
CA GLU A 158 2.60 10.52 -31.66
C GLU A 158 2.10 9.75 -32.88
N GLY A 159 0.81 9.47 -32.95
CA GLY A 159 0.21 8.70 -34.05
C GLY A 159 0.46 7.21 -34.00
N GLY A 160 1.08 6.70 -32.93
CA GLY A 160 1.32 5.27 -32.73
C GLY A 160 0.06 4.41 -32.66
N SER A 161 0.24 3.11 -32.53
CA SER A 161 -0.83 2.11 -32.39
C SER A 161 -1.90 2.55 -31.36
N PRO A 162 -3.16 2.14 -31.52
CA PRO A 162 -4.19 2.31 -30.47
C PRO A 162 -3.74 1.84 -29.08
N MET A 163 -2.78 0.93 -29.01
CA MET A 163 -2.15 0.48 -27.75
C MET A 163 -1.38 1.60 -27.03
N SER A 164 -0.94 2.64 -27.74
CA SER A 164 -0.23 3.79 -27.16
C SER A 164 -1.13 4.91 -26.68
N LYS A 165 -2.44 4.83 -26.92
CA LYS A 165 -3.40 5.82 -26.42
C LYS A 165 -3.70 5.54 -24.94
N TRP A 166 -3.49 6.55 -24.13
CA TRP A 166 -3.72 6.52 -22.70
C TRP A 166 -4.73 7.59 -22.31
N ARG A 167 -5.51 7.32 -21.25
CA ARG A 167 -6.56 8.24 -20.84
C ARG A 167 -6.02 9.54 -20.23
N GLY A 168 -4.84 9.48 -19.64
CA GLY A 168 -4.27 10.56 -18.85
C GLY A 168 -4.71 10.53 -17.39
N PRO A 169 -4.07 11.32 -16.53
CA PRO A 169 -4.23 11.26 -15.09
C PRO A 169 -5.58 11.87 -14.63
N THR A 170 -6.27 11.16 -13.75
CA THR A 170 -7.40 11.70 -12.98
C THR A 170 -6.88 12.50 -11.78
N GLN A 171 -5.90 11.97 -11.05
CA GLN A 171 -5.19 12.67 -9.98
C GLN A 171 -4.05 13.50 -10.59
N LYS A 172 -4.23 14.81 -10.67
CA LYS A 172 -3.33 15.71 -11.42
C LYS A 172 -1.93 15.87 -10.80
N GLN A 173 -1.77 15.50 -9.55
CA GLN A 173 -0.48 15.56 -8.82
C GLN A 173 0.21 14.18 -8.75
N GLY A 174 -0.34 13.17 -9.44
CA GLY A 174 0.09 11.78 -9.33
C GLY A 174 -0.74 10.96 -8.34
N VAL A 175 -0.51 9.65 -8.32
CA VAL A 175 -1.14 8.75 -7.34
C VAL A 175 -0.37 8.86 -6.03
N PRO A 176 -1.02 9.14 -4.88
CA PRO A 176 -0.32 9.23 -3.61
C PRO A 176 0.37 7.92 -3.22
N LEU A 177 1.63 8.03 -2.80
CA LEU A 177 2.47 6.93 -2.39
C LEU A 177 2.62 6.88 -0.87
N TRP A 178 2.15 5.82 -0.27
CA TRP A 178 2.27 5.52 1.15
C TRP A 178 3.26 4.39 1.34
N GLY A 179 3.92 4.30 2.47
CA GLY A 179 4.85 3.19 2.68
C GLY A 179 5.63 3.29 3.97
N ALA A 180 6.57 2.40 4.16
CA ALA A 180 7.37 2.30 5.37
C ALA A 180 8.84 1.99 5.03
N GLY A 181 9.72 2.37 5.96
CA GLY A 181 11.13 2.00 5.92
C GLY A 181 11.79 2.31 7.26
N THR A 182 12.54 1.35 7.83
CA THR A 182 13.13 1.52 9.16
C THR A 182 14.67 1.57 9.14
N SER A 183 15.30 0.96 8.15
CA SER A 183 16.75 1.08 7.91
C SER A 183 17.11 2.51 7.49
N ALA A 184 18.37 2.88 7.55
CA ALA A 184 18.83 4.19 7.09
C ALA A 184 18.44 4.43 5.61
N LYS A 185 18.67 3.43 4.75
CA LYS A 185 18.29 3.48 3.33
C LYS A 185 16.77 3.55 3.16
N GLY A 186 15.99 2.79 3.96
CA GLY A 186 14.53 2.83 3.94
C GLY A 186 13.96 4.17 4.39
N VAL A 187 14.54 4.83 5.37
CA VAL A 187 14.14 6.20 5.77
C VAL A 187 14.47 7.19 4.67
N GLN A 188 15.66 7.11 4.08
CA GLN A 188 16.05 7.97 2.96
C GLN A 188 15.06 7.82 1.79
N HIS A 189 14.81 6.59 1.35
CA HIS A 189 13.82 6.30 0.30
C HIS A 189 12.44 6.86 0.64
N SER A 190 11.99 6.68 1.89
CA SER A 190 10.68 7.17 2.33
C SER A 190 10.57 8.69 2.25
N VAL A 191 11.57 9.44 2.71
CA VAL A 191 11.51 10.91 2.69
C VAL A 191 11.66 11.48 1.28
N GLU A 192 12.31 10.77 0.37
CA GLU A 192 12.45 11.20 -1.03
C GLU A 192 11.22 10.91 -1.87
N LEU A 193 10.47 9.83 -1.57
CA LEU A 193 9.43 9.32 -2.45
C LEU A 193 8.01 9.43 -1.89
N LEU A 194 7.80 9.13 -0.61
CA LEU A 194 6.45 8.94 -0.07
C LEU A 194 5.74 10.25 0.28
N ASP A 195 4.41 10.24 0.21
CA ASP A 195 3.53 11.28 0.74
C ASP A 195 3.14 10.99 2.19
N VAL A 196 3.01 9.69 2.54
CA VAL A 196 2.65 9.24 3.88
C VAL A 196 3.62 8.16 4.35
N TYR A 197 4.26 8.41 5.48
CA TYR A 197 5.11 7.43 6.15
C TYR A 197 4.30 6.58 7.13
N LEU A 198 4.30 5.27 6.93
CA LEU A 198 3.58 4.30 7.75
C LEU A 198 4.52 3.62 8.76
N SER A 199 3.97 3.26 9.91
CA SER A 199 4.65 2.44 10.92
C SER A 199 3.70 1.44 11.55
N PHE A 200 4.22 0.31 12.02
CA PHE A 200 3.48 -0.51 12.98
C PHE A 200 3.28 0.26 14.28
N ALA A 201 2.18 -0.05 14.98
CA ALA A 201 1.87 0.52 16.27
C ALA A 201 3.00 0.30 17.28
N ASN A 202 3.18 1.29 18.12
CA ASN A 202 4.04 1.24 19.29
C ASN A 202 3.46 2.19 20.34
N THR A 203 4.10 2.30 21.52
CA THR A 203 3.69 3.30 22.51
C THR A 203 3.79 4.71 21.93
N PRO A 204 2.89 5.64 22.31
CA PRO A 204 2.89 6.99 21.77
C PRO A 204 4.26 7.72 21.84
N PRO A 205 5.05 7.61 22.93
CA PRO A 205 6.37 8.23 22.96
C PRO A 205 7.34 7.66 21.93
N LEU A 206 7.33 6.34 21.69
CA LEU A 206 8.21 5.69 20.72
C LEU A 206 7.80 6.02 19.29
N LEU A 207 6.49 6.06 18.99
CA LEU A 207 5.99 6.53 17.70
C LEU A 207 6.35 7.98 17.45
N GLY A 208 6.14 8.85 18.45
CA GLY A 208 6.51 10.27 18.38
C GLY A 208 7.99 10.46 18.07
N LYS A 209 8.89 9.75 18.76
CA LYS A 209 10.32 9.78 18.50
C LYS A 209 10.66 9.33 17.06
N LYS A 210 10.04 8.24 16.61
CA LYS A 210 10.24 7.72 15.24
C LYS A 210 9.80 8.71 14.19
N PHE A 211 8.58 9.25 14.32
CA PHE A 211 8.02 10.20 13.36
C PHE A 211 8.80 11.52 13.34
N SER A 212 9.21 12.03 14.51
CA SER A 212 10.06 13.23 14.58
C SER A 212 11.40 13.04 13.86
N LYS A 213 12.01 11.86 13.97
CA LYS A 213 13.26 11.54 13.24
C LYS A 213 13.03 11.58 11.73
N VAL A 214 11.97 10.92 11.22
CA VAL A 214 11.65 10.90 9.79
C VAL A 214 11.28 12.30 9.30
N ALA A 215 10.52 13.06 10.07
CA ALA A 215 10.17 14.45 9.74
C ALA A 215 11.41 15.34 9.63
N ALA A 216 12.38 15.18 10.53
CA ALA A 216 13.64 15.92 10.48
C ALA A 216 14.48 15.59 9.23
N GLU A 217 14.52 14.33 8.81
CA GLU A 217 15.18 13.93 7.57
C GLU A 217 14.46 14.53 6.34
N ALA A 218 13.14 14.47 6.30
CA ALA A 218 12.34 15.08 5.22
C ALA A 218 12.57 16.61 5.12
N ALA A 219 12.62 17.29 6.25
CA ALA A 219 12.86 18.74 6.30
C ALA A 219 14.21 19.14 5.70
N LYS A 220 15.26 18.30 5.81
CA LYS A 220 16.59 18.57 5.20
C LYS A 220 16.52 18.72 3.68
N ILE A 221 15.55 18.06 3.04
CA ILE A 221 15.33 18.11 1.59
C ILE A 221 14.10 18.92 1.20
N GLY A 222 13.58 19.74 2.13
CA GLY A 222 12.44 20.63 1.88
C GLY A 222 11.09 19.93 1.74
N ARG A 223 10.96 18.67 2.20
CA ARG A 223 9.71 17.91 2.12
C ARG A 223 9.00 17.80 3.47
N THR A 224 7.69 17.62 3.41
CA THR A 224 6.83 17.30 4.55
C THR A 224 6.04 16.05 4.22
N LEU A 225 5.96 15.11 5.17
CA LEU A 225 5.19 13.88 5.04
C LEU A 225 4.02 13.88 6.03
N GLU A 226 2.94 13.21 5.66
CA GLU A 226 1.95 12.74 6.63
C GLU A 226 2.45 11.47 7.31
N PHE A 227 1.89 11.17 8.50
CA PHE A 227 2.28 9.98 9.28
C PHE A 227 1.07 9.13 9.59
N GLY A 228 1.22 7.82 9.48
CA GLY A 228 0.19 6.85 9.81
C GLY A 228 0.72 5.68 10.62
N THR A 229 -0.17 5.03 11.37
CA THR A 229 0.16 3.83 12.11
C THR A 229 -0.89 2.75 11.90
N ARG A 230 -0.44 1.50 11.79
CA ARG A 230 -1.32 0.33 11.76
C ARG A 230 -1.56 -0.13 13.18
N LEU A 231 -2.84 -0.21 13.55
CA LEU A 231 -3.30 -0.70 14.84
C LEU A 231 -4.03 -2.03 14.67
N GLN A 232 -3.84 -2.94 15.59
CA GLN A 232 -4.73 -4.08 15.79
C GLN A 232 -5.69 -3.72 16.91
N ILE A 233 -6.99 -3.81 16.64
CA ILE A 233 -8.04 -3.43 17.59
C ILE A 233 -8.84 -4.66 17.95
N ILE A 234 -8.99 -4.91 19.24
CA ILE A 234 -9.85 -5.95 19.79
C ILE A 234 -11.10 -5.27 20.32
N VAL A 235 -12.25 -5.53 19.71
CA VAL A 235 -13.54 -5.00 20.12
C VAL A 235 -14.38 -6.15 20.68
N ARG A 236 -14.89 -5.99 21.92
CA ARG A 236 -15.79 -6.93 22.60
C ARG A 236 -16.85 -6.15 23.36
N GLU A 237 -17.88 -6.81 23.81
CA GLU A 237 -18.95 -6.21 24.60
C GLU A 237 -18.44 -5.65 25.94
N THR A 238 -17.46 -6.34 26.53
CA THR A 238 -16.86 -5.96 27.82
C THR A 238 -15.34 -5.86 27.73
N GLU A 239 -14.74 -5.06 28.63
CA GLU A 239 -13.28 -4.95 28.76
C GLU A 239 -12.65 -6.29 29.16
N GLU A 240 -13.33 -7.08 29.99
CA GLU A 240 -12.85 -8.38 30.44
C GLU A 240 -12.72 -9.36 29.27
N GLU A 241 -13.71 -9.43 28.38
CA GLU A 241 -13.67 -10.25 27.18
C GLU A 241 -12.55 -9.78 26.21
N ALA A 242 -12.38 -8.47 26.06
CA ALA A 242 -11.31 -7.92 25.23
C ALA A 242 -9.93 -8.29 25.79
N ARG A 243 -9.74 -8.18 27.10
CA ARG A 243 -8.49 -8.58 27.78
C ARG A 243 -8.24 -10.10 27.72
N MET A 244 -9.30 -10.91 27.82
CA MET A 244 -9.19 -12.37 27.65
C MET A 244 -8.73 -12.72 26.23
N CYS A 245 -9.33 -12.09 25.22
CA CYS A 245 -8.90 -12.25 23.82
C CYS A 245 -7.43 -11.85 23.63
N GLN A 246 -6.99 -10.73 24.19
CA GLN A 246 -5.60 -10.28 24.15
C GLN A 246 -4.64 -11.30 24.78
N ARG A 247 -4.99 -11.85 25.96
CA ARG A 247 -4.18 -12.87 26.63
C ARG A 247 -4.02 -14.13 25.76
N ASN A 248 -5.11 -14.58 25.14
CA ASN A 248 -5.10 -15.76 24.27
C ASN A 248 -4.20 -15.53 23.04
N LEU A 249 -4.27 -14.35 22.41
CA LEU A 249 -3.39 -13.97 21.33
C LEU A 249 -1.92 -13.94 21.75
N ASN A 250 -1.61 -13.34 22.88
CA ASN A 250 -0.23 -13.26 23.39
C ASN A 250 0.33 -14.66 23.71
N ASN A 251 -0.47 -15.54 24.32
CA ASN A 251 -0.07 -16.92 24.59
C ASN A 251 0.23 -17.68 23.29
N PHE A 252 -0.58 -17.47 22.27
CA PHE A 252 -0.36 -18.08 20.94
C PHE A 252 0.96 -17.60 20.32
N PHE A 253 1.23 -16.29 20.31
CA PHE A 253 2.48 -15.75 19.76
C PHE A 253 3.71 -16.23 20.54
N ASN A 254 3.66 -16.30 21.85
CA ASN A 254 4.77 -16.81 22.66
C ASN A 254 5.04 -18.30 22.41
N PHE A 255 4.04 -19.09 22.03
CA PHE A 255 4.20 -20.49 21.72
C PHE A 255 4.78 -20.74 20.32
N SER A 256 4.43 -19.88 19.35
CA SER A 256 4.88 -20.02 17.96
C SER A 256 6.31 -19.54 17.68
N TRP A 257 6.92 -18.78 18.61
CA TRP A 257 8.30 -18.27 18.49
C TRP A 257 9.32 -19.04 19.34
N SER A 258 8.89 -20.02 20.09
CA SER A 258 9.75 -20.90 20.92
C SER A 258 10.06 -22.26 20.29
N GLY A 259 9.76 -22.48 19.02
CA GLY A 259 10.01 -23.70 18.25
C GLY A 259 11.10 -23.57 17.21
#